data_4e690180e290e358b6d93b340da07434
#
_entry.id   4e690180e290e358b6d93b340da07434
#
_cell.length_a   1.000
_cell.length_b   1.000
_cell.length_c   1.000
_cell.angle_alpha   90.00
_cell.angle_beta   90.00
_cell.angle_gamma   90.00
#
_symmetry.space_group_name_H-M   'P 1'
#
loop_
_entity.id
_entity.type
_entity.pdbx_description
1 polymer ?
#
loop_
_entity_poly.entity_id
_entity_poly.type
_entity_poly.pdbx_seq_one_letter_code
_entity_poly.pdbx_strand_id
1 'polypeptide(L)'
;MFWKKKKKINEEKLIGKTILVGMTFYNKDDEFVEQKQSWGEIVAVTENTIFIKQKDGEEFDIPNDPSAIEPANPGKYRLRSTGEVVENPDFLSIWNVTLPE
;
A
#
# COMPACT_ATOMS: atom_id res chain seq x y z
N MET A 1 -0.64 -33.61 5.42
CA MET A 1 -0.95 -33.04 5.08
C MET A 1 -0.69 -32.11 4.91
N PHE A 2 -0.98 -31.72 4.60
CA PHE A 2 -0.73 -30.74 4.50
C PHE A 2 -1.70 -29.86 4.59
N TRP A 3 -1.75 -29.16 5.28
CA TRP A 3 -2.62 -28.26 5.40
C TRP A 3 -2.33 -27.22 4.52
N LYS A 4 -3.24 -26.44 4.25
CA LYS A 4 -2.99 -25.44 3.48
C LYS A 4 -2.91 -24.28 4.21
N LYS A 5 -1.88 -23.60 4.20
CA LYS A 5 -1.78 -22.42 4.85
C LYS A 5 -2.60 -21.42 4.22
N LYS A 6 -3.06 -20.48 4.96
CA LYS A 6 -3.75 -19.41 4.44
C LYS A 6 -2.84 -18.74 3.52
N LYS A 7 -3.20 -18.55 2.28
CA LYS A 7 -2.34 -18.01 1.36
C LYS A 7 -2.20 -16.60 1.48
N LYS A 8 -1.04 -16.09 1.39
CA LYS A 8 -0.78 -14.71 1.15
C LYS A 8 -0.93 -14.49 -0.34
N ILE A 9 -1.03 -13.25 -0.76
CA ILE A 9 -1.11 -12.95 -2.15
C ILE A 9 0.16 -13.44 -2.82
N ASN A 10 0.00 -14.06 -3.94
CA ASN A 10 1.12 -14.64 -4.66
C ASN A 10 2.10 -13.57 -5.06
N GLU A 11 3.35 -13.73 -4.66
CA GLU A 11 4.36 -12.74 -4.92
C GLU A 11 4.54 -12.43 -6.38
N GLU A 12 4.50 -13.47 -7.20
CA GLU A 12 4.69 -13.26 -8.62
C GLU A 12 3.60 -12.43 -9.24
N LYS A 13 2.43 -12.44 -8.64
CA LYS A 13 1.33 -11.66 -9.19
C LYS A 13 1.38 -10.23 -8.77
N LEU A 14 2.14 -9.91 -7.74
CA LEU A 14 2.25 -8.55 -7.27
C LEU A 14 3.37 -7.77 -7.92
N ILE A 15 4.48 -8.44 -8.20
CA ILE A 15 5.64 -7.72 -8.74
C ILE A 15 5.31 -7.16 -10.12
N GLY A 16 5.64 -5.90 -10.30
CA GLY A 16 5.35 -5.20 -11.56
C GLY A 16 4.02 -4.49 -11.57
N LYS A 17 3.19 -4.72 -10.55
CA LYS A 17 1.88 -4.07 -10.47
C LYS A 17 1.98 -2.76 -9.74
N THR A 18 1.01 -1.89 -9.95
CA THR A 18 0.99 -0.60 -9.25
C THR A 18 0.07 -0.68 -8.05
N ILE A 19 0.43 0.04 -7.02
CA ILE A 19 -0.36 0.07 -5.80
C ILE A 19 -0.43 1.50 -5.29
N LEU A 20 -1.63 1.88 -4.86
CA LEU A 20 -1.87 3.19 -4.27
C LEU A 20 -2.07 2.96 -2.78
N VAL A 21 -1.25 3.62 -1.96
CA VAL A 21 -1.25 3.40 -0.52
C VAL A 21 -1.68 4.67 0.18
N GLY A 22 -2.70 4.56 1.02
CA GLY A 22 -3.14 5.67 1.86
C GLY A 22 -2.78 5.39 3.30
N MET A 23 -2.21 6.37 3.97
CA MET A 23 -1.88 6.26 5.37
C MET A 23 -2.49 7.40 6.13
N THR A 24 -3.20 7.09 7.21
CA THR A 24 -3.76 8.11 8.07
C THR A 24 -3.05 8.00 9.41
N PHE A 25 -2.52 9.12 9.87
CA PHE A 25 -1.74 9.16 11.10
C PHE A 25 -2.55 9.78 12.23
N TYR A 26 -2.51 9.11 13.37
CA TYR A 26 -3.18 9.57 14.58
C TYR A 26 -2.15 9.71 15.69
N ASN A 27 -2.40 10.60 16.63
CA ASN A 27 -1.51 10.71 17.77
C ASN A 27 -1.93 9.67 18.82
N LYS A 28 -1.26 9.67 19.96
CA LYS A 28 -1.53 8.67 20.99
C LYS A 28 -2.93 8.80 21.58
N ASP A 29 -3.58 9.94 21.41
CA ASP A 29 -4.93 10.15 21.91
C ASP A 29 -5.98 9.91 20.82
N ASP A 30 -5.57 9.25 19.73
CA ASP A 30 -6.44 8.91 18.62
C ASP A 30 -6.96 10.13 17.86
N GLU A 31 -6.24 11.23 17.94
CA GLU A 31 -6.61 12.41 17.19
C GLU A 31 -5.92 12.40 15.85
N PHE A 32 -6.64 12.83 14.82
CA PHE A 32 -6.09 12.88 13.46
C PHE A 32 -4.93 13.85 13.37
N VAL A 33 -3.84 13.42 12.77
CA VAL A 33 -2.66 14.26 12.57
C VAL A 33 -2.53 14.63 11.10
N GLU A 34 -2.44 13.64 10.22
CA GLU A 34 -2.30 13.91 8.80
C GLU A 34 -2.61 12.67 8.00
N GLN A 35 -2.79 12.86 6.72
CA GLN A 35 -3.04 11.77 5.82
C GLN A 35 -2.06 11.90 4.67
N LYS A 36 -1.43 10.81 4.30
CA LYS A 36 -0.50 10.79 3.18
C LYS A 36 -0.93 9.72 2.20
N GLN A 37 -0.71 9.99 0.93
CA GLN A 37 -0.98 9.02 -0.11
C GLN A 37 0.25 8.91 -0.97
N SER A 38 0.61 7.68 -1.31
CA SER A 38 1.77 7.41 -2.13
C SER A 38 1.43 6.28 -3.09
N TRP A 39 2.12 6.21 -4.21
CA TRP A 39 1.86 5.14 -5.14
C TRP A 39 3.14 4.78 -5.85
N GLY A 40 3.19 3.59 -6.39
CA GLY A 40 4.36 3.15 -7.11
C GLY A 40 4.20 1.74 -7.61
N GLU A 41 5.30 1.23 -8.12
CA GLU A 41 5.35 -0.12 -8.65
C GLU A 41 5.92 -1.06 -7.60
N ILE A 42 5.30 -2.20 -7.45
CA ILE A 42 5.80 -3.21 -6.52
C ILE A 42 7.01 -3.86 -7.14
N VAL A 43 8.16 -3.70 -6.51
CA VAL A 43 9.42 -4.18 -7.07
C VAL A 43 9.97 -5.41 -6.37
N ALA A 44 9.52 -5.67 -5.15
CA ALA A 44 9.96 -6.86 -4.42
C ALA A 44 8.92 -7.22 -3.37
N VAL A 45 8.79 -8.49 -3.09
CA VAL A 45 7.86 -8.98 -2.10
C VAL A 45 8.56 -10.07 -1.30
N THR A 46 8.54 -9.92 0.01
CA THR A 46 9.02 -10.97 0.88
C THR A 46 7.84 -11.50 1.67
N GLU A 47 8.09 -12.44 2.53
CA GLU A 47 7.02 -13.00 3.33
C GLU A 47 6.37 -11.93 4.20
N ASN A 48 7.14 -10.96 4.65
CA ASN A 48 6.65 -9.95 5.59
C ASN A 48 6.50 -8.55 5.03
N THR A 49 7.03 -8.28 3.86
CA THR A 49 7.11 -6.90 3.39
C THR A 49 6.91 -6.80 1.88
N ILE A 50 6.27 -5.72 1.47
CA ILE A 50 6.10 -5.37 0.06
C ILE A 50 6.86 -4.08 -0.15
N PHE A 51 7.80 -4.10 -1.10
CA PHE A 51 8.63 -2.94 -1.42
C PHE A 51 8.10 -2.25 -2.66
N ILE A 52 7.94 -0.94 -2.58
CA ILE A 52 7.30 -0.15 -3.61
C ILE A 52 8.23 0.95 -4.05
N LYS A 53 8.40 1.11 -5.36
CA LYS A 53 9.26 2.16 -5.89
C LYS A 53 8.40 3.22 -6.52
N GLN A 54 8.56 4.44 -6.05
CA GLN A 54 7.80 5.57 -6.55
C GLN A 54 8.38 6.07 -7.86
N LYS A 55 7.61 6.91 -8.54
CA LYS A 55 8.01 7.45 -9.80
C LYS A 55 9.32 8.22 -9.74
N ASP A 56 9.57 8.89 -8.63
CA ASP A 56 10.78 9.66 -8.47
C ASP A 56 11.99 8.80 -8.09
N GLY A 57 11.80 7.49 -7.97
CA GLY A 57 12.88 6.58 -7.63
C GLY A 57 12.99 6.25 -6.16
N GLU A 58 12.27 6.96 -5.31
CA GLU A 58 12.31 6.65 -3.89
C GLU A 58 11.48 5.43 -3.59
N GLU A 59 11.89 4.68 -2.59
CA GLU A 59 11.19 3.46 -2.22
C GLU A 59 10.59 3.57 -0.84
N PHE A 60 9.47 2.91 -0.67
CA PHE A 60 8.90 2.74 0.66
C PHE A 60 8.36 1.32 0.74
N ASP A 61 7.97 0.90 1.93
CA ASP A 61 7.46 -0.45 2.07
C ASP A 61 6.24 -0.48 2.97
N ILE A 62 5.48 -1.54 2.84
CA ILE A 62 4.32 -1.80 3.69
C ILE A 62 4.36 -3.26 4.09
N PRO A 63 3.70 -3.62 5.18
CA PRO A 63 3.62 -5.03 5.56
C PRO A 63 2.89 -5.85 4.51
N ASN A 64 3.31 -7.09 4.34
CA ASN A 64 2.65 -7.99 3.41
C ASN A 64 1.45 -8.60 4.11
N ASP A 65 0.35 -7.88 4.15
CA ASP A 65 -0.87 -8.31 4.80
C ASP A 65 -1.96 -8.37 3.74
N PRO A 66 -2.33 -9.58 3.31
CA PRO A 66 -3.34 -9.70 2.24
C PRO A 66 -4.66 -9.06 2.58
N SER A 67 -4.99 -8.96 3.87
CA SER A 67 -6.26 -8.36 4.23
C SER A 67 -6.26 -6.84 4.05
N ALA A 68 -5.09 -6.24 3.90
CA ALA A 68 -4.97 -4.80 3.72
C ALA A 68 -4.71 -4.42 2.26
N ILE A 69 -4.71 -5.38 1.35
CA ILE A 69 -4.41 -5.13 -0.06
C ILE A 69 -5.60 -5.64 -0.87
N GLU A 70 -6.19 -4.76 -1.65
CA GLU A 70 -7.35 -5.16 -2.44
C GLU A 70 -7.23 -4.65 -3.85
N PRO A 71 -7.87 -5.33 -4.80
CA PRO A 71 -7.85 -4.87 -6.18
C PRO A 71 -8.54 -3.52 -6.26
N ALA A 72 -8.01 -2.65 -7.08
CA ALA A 72 -8.59 -1.32 -7.26
C ALA A 72 -9.56 -1.34 -8.41
N ASN A 73 -10.62 -0.55 -8.28
CA ASN A 73 -11.51 -0.37 -9.41
C ASN A 73 -10.83 0.52 -10.43
N PRO A 74 -11.07 0.31 -11.72
CA PRO A 74 -10.51 1.17 -12.74
C PRO A 74 -10.97 2.60 -12.55
N GLY A 75 -10.11 3.54 -12.89
CA GLY A 75 -10.47 4.94 -12.79
C GLY A 75 -9.28 5.79 -12.45
N LYS A 76 -9.57 7.06 -12.24
CA LYS A 76 -8.55 8.03 -11.88
C LYS A 76 -8.67 8.36 -10.41
N TYR A 77 -7.55 8.28 -9.73
CA TYR A 77 -7.49 8.55 -8.30
C TYR A 77 -6.64 9.78 -8.07
N ARG A 78 -7.23 10.81 -7.49
CA ARG A 78 -6.47 12.03 -7.21
C ARG A 78 -5.94 11.96 -5.80
N LEU A 79 -4.63 12.11 -5.65
CA LEU A 79 -4.00 12.08 -4.34
C LEU A 79 -4.17 13.42 -3.67
N ARG A 80 -4.78 13.43 -2.49
CA ARG A 80 -5.03 14.69 -1.81
C ARG A 80 -3.77 15.40 -1.39
N SER A 81 -2.75 14.64 -1.00
CA SER A 81 -1.54 15.24 -0.48
C SER A 81 -0.71 15.93 -1.56
N THR A 82 -0.81 15.50 -2.81
CA THR A 82 0.02 16.06 -3.86
C THR A 82 -0.75 16.61 -5.04
N GLY A 83 -2.02 16.23 -5.17
CA GLY A 83 -2.81 16.59 -6.33
C GLY A 83 -2.55 15.73 -7.55
N GLU A 84 -1.62 14.80 -7.42
CA GLU A 84 -1.29 13.92 -8.54
C GLU A 84 -2.45 12.98 -8.84
N VAL A 85 -2.60 12.62 -10.11
CA VAL A 85 -3.66 11.69 -10.52
C VAL A 85 -3.00 10.37 -10.91
N VAL A 86 -3.48 9.28 -10.33
CA VAL A 86 -3.01 7.94 -10.64
C VAL A 86 -4.12 7.25 -11.40
N GLU A 87 -3.81 6.78 -12.60
CA GLU A 87 -4.81 6.11 -13.42
C GLU A 87 -4.72 4.61 -13.30
N ASN A 88 -5.84 4.01 -13.04
CA ASN A 88 -5.98 2.55 -13.04
C ASN A 88 -4.90 1.81 -12.24
N PRO A 89 -4.72 2.15 -10.96
CA PRO A 89 -3.78 1.36 -10.17
C PRO A 89 -4.32 -0.06 -10.06
N ASP A 90 -3.43 -1.02 -9.88
CA ASP A 90 -3.85 -2.41 -9.78
C ASP A 90 -4.42 -2.73 -8.40
N PHE A 91 -3.83 -2.14 -7.37
CA PHE A 91 -4.22 -2.42 -5.99
C PHE A 91 -4.31 -1.17 -5.15
N LEU A 92 -5.09 -1.27 -4.08
CA LEU A 92 -5.19 -0.24 -3.05
C LEU A 92 -4.82 -0.84 -1.71
N SER A 93 -4.21 -0.03 -0.84
CA SER A 93 -3.91 -0.47 0.51
C SER A 93 -4.05 0.74 1.43
N ILE A 94 -4.80 0.58 2.52
CA ILE A 94 -5.07 1.68 3.43
C ILE A 94 -4.63 1.30 4.82
N TRP A 95 -3.90 2.20 5.47
CA TRP A 95 -3.32 1.95 6.78
C TRP A 95 -3.64 3.07 7.74
N ASN A 96 -3.91 2.70 8.98
CA ASN A 96 -4.04 3.66 10.06
C ASN A 96 -2.84 3.46 10.98
N VAL A 97 -2.13 4.54 11.24
CA VAL A 97 -0.90 4.48 12.00
C VAL A 97 -1.01 5.37 13.22
N THR A 98 -0.71 4.83 14.39
CA THR A 98 -0.67 5.62 15.60
C THR A 98 0.77 6.03 15.83
N LEU A 99 1.00 7.32 15.89
CA LEU A 99 2.35 7.83 16.07
C LEU A 99 2.76 7.73 17.53
N PRO A 100 4.04 7.48 17.80
CA PRO A 100 4.51 7.48 19.18
C PRO A 100 4.54 8.91 19.66
N GLU A 101 4.67 9.09 20.97
CA GLU A 101 4.69 10.41 21.56
C GLU A 101 5.79 11.26 21.11
#